data_0530d20f0a44b329c7d73d1ca3312ba6
#
_entry.id   0530d20f0a44b329c7d73d1ca3312ba6
#
_cell.length_a   1.000
_cell.length_b   1.000
_cell.length_c   1.000
_cell.angle_alpha   90.00
_cell.angle_beta   90.00
_cell.angle_gamma   90.00
#
_symmetry.space_group_name_H-M   'P 1'
#
loop_
_entity.id
_entity.type
_entity.pdbx_description
1 polymer ?
#
loop_
_entity_poly.entity_id
_entity_poly.type
_entity_poly.pdbx_seq_one_letter_code
_entity_poly.pdbx_strand_id
1 'polypeptide(L)'
;TKDFPKAHVVTELFPLVSIHPSAYKAAKYAVCAQQRSSDAFFKYIHEVFENQEALTPTSEDGLLKTAVTRAGLDANAIATCANSEAARNSVDAQVRLAMAAGVDQTPLLAVNGRMLPDFNAIPYEQLKKIILYQEKLDDAGATAEASSPKGPGK
;
A
#
# COMPACT_ATOMS: atom_id res chain seq x y z
N THR A 1 -10.97 -8.92 1.56
CA THR A 1 -11.78 -8.30 2.63
C THR A 1 -13.12 -9.00 2.73
N LYS A 2 -13.83 -8.93 3.90
CA LYS A 2 -15.15 -9.58 4.05
C LYS A 2 -16.18 -9.04 3.06
N ASP A 3 -16.17 -7.73 2.81
CA ASP A 3 -17.14 -7.06 1.95
C ASP A 3 -16.80 -7.16 0.45
N PHE A 4 -15.55 -7.47 0.13
CA PHE A 4 -15.05 -7.56 -1.24
C PHE A 4 -14.20 -8.84 -1.41
N PRO A 5 -14.83 -10.01 -1.48
CA PRO A 5 -14.12 -11.29 -1.51
C PRO A 5 -13.30 -11.49 -2.80
N LYS A 6 -13.66 -10.81 -3.88
CA LYS A 6 -12.93 -10.85 -5.16
C LYS A 6 -11.86 -9.75 -5.29
N ALA A 7 -11.88 -8.71 -4.43
CA ALA A 7 -10.96 -7.60 -4.54
C ALA A 7 -9.54 -7.99 -4.11
N HIS A 8 -8.57 -7.67 -4.93
CA HIS A 8 -7.16 -7.74 -4.60
C HIS A 8 -6.67 -6.37 -4.16
N VAL A 9 -6.33 -6.25 -2.87
CA VAL A 9 -5.84 -4.99 -2.29
C VAL A 9 -4.32 -4.94 -2.40
N VAL A 10 -3.82 -3.92 -3.08
CA VAL A 10 -2.39 -3.61 -3.19
C VAL A 10 -2.12 -2.33 -2.42
N THR A 11 -1.08 -2.32 -1.62
CA THR A 11 -0.64 -1.13 -0.88
C THR A 11 0.72 -0.69 -1.42
N GLU A 12 0.78 0.54 -1.90
CA GLU A 12 2.00 1.18 -2.37
C GLU A 12 2.47 2.23 -1.37
N LEU A 13 3.77 2.29 -1.13
CA LEU A 13 4.38 3.22 -0.18
C LEU A 13 4.86 4.48 -0.91
N PHE A 14 4.41 5.63 -0.43
CA PHE A 14 4.82 6.93 -0.95
C PHE A 14 5.25 7.85 0.20
N PRO A 15 6.50 7.72 0.70
CA PRO A 15 6.98 8.48 1.84
C PRO A 15 7.19 9.96 1.50
N LEU A 16 6.41 10.85 2.13
CA LEU A 16 6.50 12.31 1.96
C LEU A 16 7.61 12.90 2.83
N VAL A 17 8.86 12.69 2.43
CA VAL A 17 10.06 13.07 3.22
C VAL A 17 10.20 14.56 3.47
N SER A 18 9.59 15.40 2.65
CA SER A 18 9.61 16.86 2.81
C SER A 18 8.90 17.35 4.06
N ILE A 19 7.88 16.62 4.50
CA ILE A 19 7.06 16.95 5.68
C ILE A 19 7.27 15.93 6.83
N HIS A 20 7.74 14.73 6.52
CA HIS A 20 8.00 13.65 7.46
C HIS A 20 9.38 13.05 7.21
N PRO A 21 10.47 13.62 7.77
CA PRO A 21 11.84 13.20 7.46
C PRO A 21 12.13 11.72 7.67
N SER A 22 11.49 11.08 8.66
CA SER A 22 11.66 9.65 8.97
C SER A 22 10.78 8.72 8.11
N ALA A 23 9.92 9.26 7.23
CA ALA A 23 8.96 8.46 6.45
C ALA A 23 9.65 7.44 5.52
N TYR A 24 10.78 7.81 4.92
CA TYR A 24 11.50 6.89 4.04
C TYR A 24 12.06 5.67 4.80
N LYS A 25 12.58 5.89 6.00
CA LYS A 25 13.06 4.81 6.86
C LYS A 25 11.90 3.93 7.31
N ALA A 26 10.78 4.54 7.73
CA ALA A 26 9.57 3.81 8.08
C ALA A 26 9.05 2.96 6.91
N ALA A 27 9.09 3.47 5.68
CA ALA A 27 8.71 2.73 4.48
C ALA A 27 9.60 1.50 4.22
N LYS A 28 10.91 1.59 4.45
CA LYS A 28 11.82 0.43 4.33
C LYS A 28 11.48 -0.67 5.35
N TYR A 29 11.14 -0.30 6.57
CA TYR A 29 10.65 -1.23 7.58
C TYR A 29 9.30 -1.85 7.16
N ALA A 30 8.39 -1.06 6.59
CA ALA A 30 7.10 -1.53 6.10
C ALA A 30 7.24 -2.59 5.00
N VAL A 31 8.12 -2.37 4.01
CA VAL A 31 8.45 -3.38 2.97
C VAL A 31 8.90 -4.69 3.59
N CYS A 32 9.78 -4.62 4.59
CA CYS A 32 10.28 -5.82 5.26
C CYS A 32 9.21 -6.52 6.11
N ALA A 33 8.29 -5.77 6.72
CA ALA A 33 7.15 -6.33 7.43
C ALA A 33 6.18 -7.02 6.45
N GLN A 34 5.91 -6.40 5.30
CA GLN A 34 5.04 -6.94 4.23
C GLN A 34 5.54 -8.29 3.71
N GLN A 35 6.86 -8.45 3.55
CA GLN A 35 7.48 -9.72 3.14
C GLN A 35 7.22 -10.86 4.15
N ARG A 36 6.89 -10.57 5.40
CA ARG A 36 6.57 -11.57 6.43
C ARG A 36 5.11 -11.96 6.41
N SER A 37 4.21 -10.99 6.46
CA SER A 37 2.77 -11.20 6.28
C SER A 37 2.05 -9.86 6.08
N SER A 38 0.91 -9.89 5.39
CA SER A 38 0.02 -8.72 5.26
C SER A 38 -0.52 -8.25 6.62
N ASP A 39 -0.85 -9.17 7.53
CA ASP A 39 -1.35 -8.83 8.87
C ASP A 39 -0.31 -8.06 9.68
N ALA A 40 0.95 -8.53 9.70
CA ALA A 40 2.04 -7.84 10.37
C ALA A 40 2.35 -6.48 9.74
N PHE A 41 2.26 -6.36 8.41
CA PHE A 41 2.40 -5.10 7.70
C PHE A 41 1.38 -4.07 8.17
N PHE A 42 0.09 -4.41 8.19
CA PHE A 42 -0.95 -3.47 8.60
C PHE A 42 -0.86 -3.11 10.09
N LYS A 43 -0.50 -4.05 10.96
CA LYS A 43 -0.23 -3.75 12.37
C LYS A 43 0.95 -2.78 12.53
N TYR A 44 2.04 -3.00 11.79
CA TYR A 44 3.20 -2.11 11.80
C TYR A 44 2.82 -0.70 11.31
N ILE A 45 2.10 -0.58 10.19
CA ILE A 45 1.65 0.71 9.65
C ILE A 45 0.77 1.44 10.67
N HIS A 46 -0.17 0.75 11.31
CA HIS A 46 -0.99 1.33 12.35
C HIS A 46 -0.15 1.91 13.50
N GLU A 47 0.79 1.14 14.02
CA GLU A 47 1.69 1.58 15.11
C GLU A 47 2.53 2.80 14.71
N VAL A 48 3.00 2.86 13.47
CA VAL A 48 3.78 4.01 12.95
C VAL A 48 2.90 5.26 12.89
N PHE A 49 1.68 5.17 12.38
CA PHE A 49 0.78 6.31 12.27
C PHE A 49 0.28 6.80 13.63
N GLU A 50 -0.01 5.91 14.58
CA GLU A 50 -0.39 6.27 15.95
C GLU A 50 0.72 7.05 16.68
N ASN A 51 1.99 6.84 16.28
CA ASN A 51 3.15 7.49 16.91
C ASN A 51 3.85 8.48 15.96
N GLN A 52 3.19 8.92 14.89
CA GLN A 52 3.79 9.71 13.82
C GLN A 52 4.39 11.02 14.33
N GLU A 53 3.74 11.71 15.26
CA GLU A 53 4.22 12.98 15.81
C GLU A 53 5.54 12.82 16.60
N ALA A 54 5.74 11.68 17.25
CA ALA A 54 6.95 11.35 17.98
C ALA A 54 8.07 10.81 17.07
N LEU A 55 7.77 10.47 15.82
CA LEU A 55 8.72 9.89 14.89
C LEU A 55 9.60 10.94 14.24
N THR A 56 10.73 11.20 14.86
CA THR A 56 11.75 12.16 14.42
C THR A 56 13.06 11.45 14.06
N PRO A 57 13.99 12.06 13.34
CA PRO A 57 15.29 11.48 13.03
C PRO A 57 16.10 11.01 14.26
N THR A 58 15.85 11.58 15.43
CA THR A 58 16.53 11.19 16.68
C THR A 58 15.84 10.04 17.41
N SER A 59 14.55 9.82 17.20
CA SER A 59 13.74 8.80 17.88
C SER A 59 13.39 7.59 16.99
N GLU A 60 13.58 7.70 15.67
CA GLU A 60 13.07 6.75 14.69
C GLU A 60 13.54 5.31 14.92
N ASP A 61 14.80 5.08 15.31
CA ASP A 61 15.32 3.74 15.52
C ASP A 61 14.56 2.99 16.64
N GLY A 62 14.31 3.67 17.76
CA GLY A 62 13.58 3.10 18.88
C GLY A 62 12.11 2.89 18.57
N LEU A 63 11.46 3.90 17.98
CA LEU A 63 10.03 3.85 17.66
C LEU A 63 9.72 2.80 16.60
N LEU A 64 10.51 2.73 15.51
CA LEU A 64 10.29 1.74 14.45
C LEU A 64 10.50 0.31 14.95
N LYS A 65 11.52 0.07 15.78
CA LYS A 65 11.73 -1.24 16.43
C LYS A 65 10.57 -1.60 17.36
N THR A 66 10.05 -0.64 18.10
CA THR A 66 8.89 -0.85 18.98
C THR A 66 7.65 -1.20 18.15
N ALA A 67 7.38 -0.47 17.06
CA ALA A 67 6.27 -0.74 16.16
C ALA A 67 6.36 -2.16 15.54
N VAL A 68 7.57 -2.56 15.12
CA VAL A 68 7.83 -3.93 14.63
C VAL A 68 7.51 -4.99 15.68
N THR A 69 7.97 -4.78 16.92
CA THR A 69 7.72 -5.73 18.03
C THR A 69 6.23 -5.84 18.33
N ARG A 70 5.50 -4.72 18.34
CA ARG A 70 4.05 -4.69 18.54
C ARG A 70 3.28 -5.35 17.38
N ALA A 71 3.84 -5.31 16.17
CA ALA A 71 3.31 -6.04 15.03
C ALA A 71 3.58 -7.56 15.10
N GLY A 72 4.27 -8.04 16.14
CA GLY A 72 4.59 -9.46 16.36
C GLY A 72 5.79 -9.94 15.55
N LEU A 73 6.67 -9.04 15.12
CA LEU A 73 7.86 -9.35 14.32
C LEU A 73 9.15 -9.18 15.15
N ASP A 74 10.22 -9.85 14.69
CA ASP A 74 11.57 -9.65 15.25
C ASP A 74 12.14 -8.31 14.79
N ALA A 75 12.35 -7.41 15.75
CA ALA A 75 12.81 -6.04 15.48
C ALA A 75 14.22 -5.99 14.86
N ASN A 76 15.11 -6.92 15.23
CA ASN A 76 16.47 -6.93 14.69
C ASN A 76 16.49 -7.51 13.27
N ALA A 77 15.71 -8.55 13.00
CA ALA A 77 15.59 -9.12 11.67
C ALA A 77 14.98 -8.11 10.68
N ILE A 78 13.93 -7.39 11.09
CA ILE A 78 13.32 -6.34 10.26
C ILE A 78 14.27 -5.15 10.08
N ALA A 79 14.98 -4.70 11.11
CA ALA A 79 15.97 -3.64 10.99
C ALA A 79 17.11 -4.00 10.03
N THR A 80 17.60 -5.24 10.08
CA THR A 80 18.62 -5.73 9.14
C THR A 80 18.10 -5.73 7.71
N CYS A 81 16.87 -6.22 7.49
CA CYS A 81 16.21 -6.16 6.19
C CYS A 81 16.06 -4.70 5.71
N ALA A 82 15.56 -3.81 6.54
CA ALA A 82 15.32 -2.40 6.20
C ALA A 82 16.60 -1.62 5.84
N ASN A 83 17.75 -2.09 6.31
CA ASN A 83 19.06 -1.52 5.96
C ASN A 83 19.64 -2.12 4.66
N SER A 84 18.99 -3.09 4.05
CA SER A 84 19.44 -3.69 2.80
C SER A 84 19.18 -2.79 1.59
N GLU A 85 19.97 -3.00 0.54
CA GLU A 85 19.74 -2.38 -0.77
C GLU A 85 18.42 -2.84 -1.40
N ALA A 86 18.04 -4.09 -1.17
CA ALA A 86 16.76 -4.63 -1.66
C ALA A 86 15.56 -3.87 -1.10
N ALA A 87 15.55 -3.55 0.20
CA ALA A 87 14.47 -2.75 0.79
C ALA A 87 14.43 -1.32 0.23
N ARG A 88 15.61 -0.69 0.03
CA ARG A 88 15.72 0.60 -0.64
C ARG A 88 15.12 0.56 -2.04
N ASN A 89 15.59 -0.35 -2.87
CA ASN A 89 15.15 -0.49 -4.26
C ASN A 89 13.64 -0.74 -4.36
N SER A 90 13.07 -1.49 -3.41
CA SER A 90 11.62 -1.72 -3.35
C SER A 90 10.84 -0.45 -3.06
N VAL A 91 11.25 0.36 -2.08
CA VAL A 91 10.59 1.65 -1.80
C VAL A 91 10.76 2.60 -3.00
N ASP A 92 11.95 2.71 -3.56
CA ASP A 92 12.22 3.58 -4.70
C ASP A 92 11.40 3.19 -5.94
N ALA A 93 11.17 1.89 -6.16
CA ALA A 93 10.32 1.41 -7.24
C ALA A 93 8.85 1.83 -7.06
N GLN A 94 8.32 1.71 -5.83
CA GLN A 94 6.96 2.14 -5.50
C GLN A 94 6.80 3.66 -5.65
N VAL A 95 7.78 4.44 -5.18
CA VAL A 95 7.79 5.90 -5.36
C VAL A 95 7.78 6.27 -6.85
N ARG A 96 8.64 5.65 -7.67
CA ARG A 96 8.66 5.90 -9.12
C ARG A 96 7.34 5.54 -9.79
N LEU A 97 6.72 4.42 -9.40
CA LEU A 97 5.40 4.02 -9.92
C LEU A 97 4.33 5.05 -9.57
N ALA A 98 4.27 5.47 -8.31
CA ALA A 98 3.32 6.48 -7.85
C ALA A 98 3.51 7.82 -8.56
N MET A 99 4.75 8.29 -8.71
CA MET A 99 5.06 9.52 -9.45
C MET A 99 4.67 9.42 -10.93
N ALA A 100 4.94 8.29 -11.58
CA ALA A 100 4.54 8.05 -12.97
C ALA A 100 3.01 8.00 -13.15
N ALA A 101 2.28 7.60 -12.10
CA ALA A 101 0.82 7.65 -12.04
C ALA A 101 0.25 9.02 -11.66
N GLY A 102 1.10 10.04 -11.42
CA GLY A 102 0.67 11.39 -11.05
C GLY A 102 0.26 11.54 -9.59
N VAL A 103 0.70 10.65 -8.70
CA VAL A 103 0.44 10.76 -7.25
C VAL A 103 1.31 11.88 -6.69
N ASP A 104 0.68 12.87 -6.07
CA ASP A 104 1.32 14.03 -5.45
C ASP A 104 0.96 14.19 -3.97
N GLN A 105 0.01 13.41 -3.48
CA GLN A 105 -0.46 13.43 -2.09
C GLN A 105 -0.84 12.04 -1.59
N THR A 106 -0.89 11.91 -0.25
CA THR A 106 -1.36 10.69 0.44
C THR A 106 -2.35 11.06 1.56
N PRO A 107 -3.29 10.20 1.89
CA PRO A 107 -3.57 8.90 1.26
C PRO A 107 -4.31 9.06 -0.08
N LEU A 108 -4.06 8.15 -1.03
CA LEU A 108 -4.75 8.08 -2.30
C LEU A 108 -5.29 6.66 -2.52
N LEU A 109 -6.50 6.55 -3.05
CA LEU A 109 -7.11 5.28 -3.41
C LEU A 109 -7.33 5.21 -4.93
N ALA A 110 -6.96 4.10 -5.54
CA ALA A 110 -7.34 3.77 -6.90
C ALA A 110 -8.14 2.46 -6.93
N VAL A 111 -9.17 2.39 -7.76
CA VAL A 111 -9.95 1.18 -8.00
C VAL A 111 -9.88 0.85 -9.48
N ASN A 112 -9.26 -0.30 -9.83
CA ASN A 112 -9.04 -0.73 -11.21
C ASN A 112 -8.41 0.36 -12.09
N GLY A 113 -7.33 0.99 -11.58
CA GLY A 113 -6.59 2.05 -12.25
C GLY A 113 -7.26 3.42 -12.27
N ARG A 114 -8.45 3.57 -11.67
CA ARG A 114 -9.15 4.86 -11.56
C ARG A 114 -8.88 5.47 -10.18
N MET A 115 -8.23 6.60 -10.16
CA MET A 115 -7.98 7.34 -8.93
C MET A 115 -9.29 7.94 -8.39
N LEU A 116 -9.48 7.83 -7.09
CA LEU A 116 -10.57 8.44 -6.35
C LEU A 116 -10.00 9.62 -5.55
N PRO A 117 -10.11 10.85 -6.06
CA PRO A 117 -9.67 12.02 -5.30
C PRO A 117 -10.53 12.15 -4.04
N ASP A 118 -9.93 12.67 -2.97
CA ASP A 118 -10.60 12.96 -1.69
C ASP A 118 -11.41 11.76 -1.13
N PHE A 119 -10.93 10.53 -1.36
CA PHE A 119 -11.67 9.32 -0.97
C PHE A 119 -11.99 9.29 0.54
N ASN A 120 -11.23 10.00 1.39
CA ASN A 120 -11.49 10.14 2.82
C ASN A 120 -12.82 10.87 3.12
N ALA A 121 -13.31 11.69 2.18
CA ALA A 121 -14.61 12.34 2.27
C ALA A 121 -15.77 11.46 1.77
N ILE A 122 -15.45 10.31 1.13
CA ILE A 122 -16.46 9.39 0.60
C ILE A 122 -16.96 8.49 1.74
N PRO A 123 -18.25 8.52 2.10
CA PRO A 123 -18.81 7.60 3.08
C PRO A 123 -18.59 6.14 2.66
N TYR A 124 -18.31 5.26 3.62
CA TYR A 124 -18.00 3.85 3.36
C TYR A 124 -19.03 3.16 2.45
N GLU A 125 -20.32 3.40 2.65
CA GLU A 125 -21.38 2.81 1.83
C GLU A 125 -21.35 3.26 0.37
N GLN A 126 -20.87 4.47 0.10
CA GLN A 126 -20.68 4.97 -1.26
C GLN A 126 -19.41 4.35 -1.88
N LEU A 127 -18.31 4.29 -1.14
CA LEU A 127 -17.08 3.62 -1.56
C LEU A 127 -17.37 2.15 -1.89
N LYS A 128 -18.13 1.46 -1.06
CA LYS A 128 -18.57 0.08 -1.29
C LYS A 128 -19.31 -0.07 -2.62
N LYS A 129 -20.25 0.83 -2.93
CA LYS A 129 -20.97 0.83 -4.21
C LYS A 129 -20.03 1.03 -5.40
N ILE A 130 -19.05 1.93 -5.28
CA ILE A 130 -18.04 2.17 -6.34
C ILE A 130 -17.24 0.88 -6.61
N ILE A 131 -16.73 0.24 -5.58
CA ILE A 131 -15.94 -0.99 -5.71
C ILE A 131 -16.78 -2.11 -6.34
N LEU A 132 -17.98 -2.36 -5.83
CA LEU A 132 -18.89 -3.38 -6.37
C LEU A 132 -19.32 -3.10 -7.81
N TYR A 133 -19.44 -1.84 -8.19
CA TYR A 133 -19.73 -1.47 -9.58
C TYR A 133 -18.53 -1.79 -10.50
N GLN A 134 -17.31 -1.52 -10.07
CA GLN A 134 -16.11 -1.85 -10.82
C GLN A 134 -15.94 -3.38 -10.99
N GLU A 135 -16.20 -4.16 -9.94
CA GLU A 135 -16.21 -5.64 -10.03
C GLU A 135 -17.18 -6.13 -11.12
N LYS A 136 -18.38 -5.55 -11.21
CA LYS A 136 -19.37 -5.91 -12.26
C LYS A 136 -18.90 -5.54 -13.67
N LEU A 137 -18.21 -4.42 -13.84
CA LEU A 137 -17.67 -4.02 -15.14
C LEU A 137 -16.58 -4.98 -15.62
N ASP A 138 -15.73 -5.44 -14.72
CA ASP A 138 -14.68 -6.42 -15.05
C ASP A 138 -15.28 -7.78 -15.43
N ASP A 139 -16.27 -8.26 -14.68
CA ASP A 139 -16.99 -9.50 -15.01
C ASP A 139 -17.67 -9.40 -16.40
N ALA A 140 -18.25 -8.25 -16.74
CA ALA A 140 -18.88 -8.01 -18.05
C ALA A 140 -17.85 -7.92 -19.19
N GLY A 141 -16.70 -7.27 -18.95
CA GLY A 141 -15.59 -7.20 -19.89
C GLY A 141 -14.99 -8.57 -20.21
N ALA A 142 -14.75 -9.37 -19.17
CA ALA A 142 -14.22 -10.73 -19.32
C ALA A 142 -15.15 -11.65 -20.10
N THR A 143 -16.47 -11.50 -19.92
CA THR A 143 -17.47 -12.28 -20.69
C THR A 143 -17.57 -11.84 -22.15
N ALA A 144 -17.36 -10.56 -22.45
CA ALA A 144 -17.35 -10.03 -23.82
C ALA A 144 -16.12 -10.50 -24.60
N GLU A 145 -14.94 -10.54 -23.98
CA GLU A 145 -13.72 -11.07 -24.60
C GLU A 145 -13.79 -12.58 -24.85
N ALA A 146 -14.37 -13.34 -23.91
CA ALA A 146 -14.55 -14.79 -24.04
C ALA A 146 -15.55 -15.17 -25.15
N SER A 147 -16.49 -14.29 -25.50
CA SER A 147 -17.50 -14.49 -26.52
C SER A 147 -17.09 -14.00 -27.94
N SER A 148 -15.92 -13.37 -28.09
CA SER A 148 -15.41 -12.96 -29.40
C SER A 148 -14.98 -14.19 -30.21
N PRO A 149 -15.53 -14.42 -31.43
CA PRO A 149 -15.15 -15.56 -32.25
C PRO A 149 -13.68 -15.42 -32.65
N LYS A 150 -12.89 -16.47 -32.37
CA LYS A 150 -11.54 -16.61 -32.96
C LYS A 150 -11.67 -16.52 -34.47
N GLY A 151 -11.16 -15.43 -35.05
CA GLY A 151 -11.10 -15.27 -36.51
C GLY A 151 -10.40 -16.47 -37.16
N PRO A 152 -10.76 -16.81 -38.41
CA PRO A 152 -10.20 -17.96 -39.09
C PRO A 152 -8.69 -17.75 -39.27
N GLY A 153 -7.91 -18.69 -38.71
CA GLY A 153 -6.47 -18.73 -38.90
C GLY A 153 -6.14 -18.89 -40.39
N LYS A 154 -5.25 -18.03 -40.84
CA LYS A 154 -4.57 -18.19 -42.14
C LYS A 154 -3.27 -18.93 -41.92
#